data_db8af43251f4398a4cd8ab3a2d8294fe
#
_entry.id   db8af43251f4398a4cd8ab3a2d8294fe
#
_cell.length_a   1.000
_cell.length_b   1.000
_cell.length_c   1.000
_cell.angle_alpha   90.00
_cell.angle_beta   90.00
_cell.angle_gamma   90.00
#
_symmetry.space_group_name_H-M   'P 1'
#
loop_
_entity.id
_entity.type
_entity.pdbx_description
1 polymer ?
#
loop_
_entity_poly.entity_id
_entity_poly.type
_entity_poly.pdbx_seq_one_letter_code
_entity_poly.pdbx_strand_id
1 'polypeptide(L)'
;MIKHKLRTTIKKVNGDCLTPVLIFNRLQGTRKFLLESSAKHETTGRYSFIGANPRKTYTGSGTTLTEISHLTGKYYSYEGDLVRLLKQVMPRVSNHTEYPFTGGAIGTIRFNREQSTIPAVNFQVYDTIIIYDHVKDELIIVHTNIDAEMTEPNIDDIIDQILNGTATAPGEFSLGAFTEQTAQDQFEAQVEAAQQLISAGEVAEIVLSRKLQADFSGDVFSLYRQLRVQLPSPYMYYIEFGDHTVIGASPESVVSVYDGQLKTTTMTDVEALCVKSSVQYDGVTISGTLSPTLHAIDALTHLLPADRVTGKPKDAAAKAIQAIEQQQRALYGGAIGYIGFNGQIDFALASRTLLLQQNKAITEVGATITASSQAKELYETTNAQAILQAEKG
;
A
#
# COMPACT_ATOMS: atom_id res chain seq x y z
N MET A 1 32.10 9.50 -15.25
CA MET A 1 31.10 8.57 -14.62
C MET A 1 30.76 7.49 -15.63
N ILE A 2 31.22 6.27 -15.41
CA ILE A 2 30.85 5.12 -16.23
C ILE A 2 29.39 4.85 -15.87
N LYS A 3 28.46 5.09 -16.80
CA LYS A 3 27.07 4.64 -16.66
C LYS A 3 27.10 3.13 -16.74
N HIS A 4 27.15 2.43 -15.61
CA HIS A 4 26.89 1.02 -15.59
C HIS A 4 25.50 0.78 -16.16
N LYS A 5 25.42 0.01 -17.24
CA LYS A 5 24.15 -0.41 -17.84
C LYS A 5 23.52 -1.39 -16.88
N LEU A 6 22.55 -0.94 -16.10
CA LEU A 6 21.76 -1.80 -15.20
C LEU A 6 21.19 -2.95 -16.04
N ARG A 7 21.39 -4.18 -15.57
CA ARG A 7 21.00 -5.39 -16.31
C ARG A 7 19.83 -6.05 -15.62
N THR A 8 18.81 -6.39 -16.38
CA THR A 8 17.68 -7.20 -15.91
C THR A 8 17.78 -8.59 -16.49
N THR A 9 17.72 -9.59 -15.64
CA THR A 9 17.68 -11.02 -15.99
C THR A 9 16.28 -11.54 -15.72
N ILE A 10 15.69 -12.25 -16.68
CA ILE A 10 14.34 -12.83 -16.57
C ILE A 10 14.44 -14.32 -16.86
N LYS A 11 13.89 -15.14 -15.95
CA LYS A 11 13.68 -16.58 -16.17
C LYS A 11 12.21 -16.91 -16.02
N LYS A 12 11.70 -17.76 -16.90
CA LYS A 12 10.32 -18.23 -16.91
C LYS A 12 10.31 -19.74 -16.74
N VAL A 13 9.40 -20.22 -15.91
CA VAL A 13 9.15 -21.66 -15.72
C VAL A 13 7.65 -21.90 -15.64
N ASN A 14 7.24 -23.14 -15.90
CA ASN A 14 5.85 -23.53 -15.76
C ASN A 14 5.41 -23.41 -14.30
N GLY A 15 4.26 -22.80 -14.07
CA GLY A 15 3.69 -22.53 -12.74
C GLY A 15 2.33 -23.20 -12.50
N ASP A 16 1.84 -24.09 -13.38
CA ASP A 16 0.51 -24.68 -13.34
C ASP A 16 0.17 -25.42 -12.03
N CYS A 17 1.19 -25.96 -11.34
CA CYS A 17 1.05 -26.59 -10.03
C CYS A 17 1.29 -25.63 -8.85
N LEU A 18 1.45 -24.35 -9.10
CA LEU A 18 1.78 -23.35 -8.08
C LEU A 18 0.60 -22.41 -7.81
N THR A 19 0.63 -21.81 -6.63
CA THR A 19 -0.22 -20.67 -6.25
C THR A 19 0.65 -19.60 -5.60
N PRO A 20 0.26 -18.32 -5.65
CA PRO A 20 1.00 -17.26 -4.94
C PRO A 20 1.25 -17.57 -3.47
N VAL A 21 0.27 -18.17 -2.79
CA VAL A 21 0.39 -18.60 -1.39
C VAL A 21 1.46 -19.69 -1.22
N LEU A 22 1.49 -20.69 -2.11
CA LEU A 22 2.49 -21.74 -2.07
C LEU A 22 3.90 -21.19 -2.35
N ILE A 23 4.03 -20.34 -3.35
CA ILE A 23 5.28 -19.65 -3.68
C ILE A 23 5.79 -18.85 -2.48
N PHE A 24 4.90 -18.04 -1.87
CA PHE A 24 5.23 -17.25 -0.69
C PHE A 24 5.69 -18.12 0.49
N ASN A 25 5.02 -19.23 0.76
CA ASN A 25 5.37 -20.13 1.86
C ASN A 25 6.72 -20.85 1.63
N ARG A 26 7.05 -21.19 0.38
CA ARG A 26 8.31 -21.84 0.05
C ARG A 26 9.48 -20.87 -0.05
N LEU A 27 9.24 -19.61 -0.44
CA LEU A 27 10.28 -18.59 -0.53
C LEU A 27 10.91 -18.33 0.84
N GLN A 28 12.21 -18.51 0.94
CA GLN A 28 12.98 -18.22 2.15
C GLN A 28 13.38 -16.74 2.19
N GLY A 29 13.62 -16.24 3.39
CA GLY A 29 14.08 -14.87 3.58
C GLY A 29 13.26 -14.11 4.59
N THR A 30 13.59 -12.84 4.75
CA THR A 30 12.96 -11.92 5.69
C THR A 30 12.32 -10.75 4.94
N ARG A 31 11.45 -10.01 5.63
CA ARG A 31 10.76 -8.84 5.04
C ARG A 31 10.09 -9.21 3.73
N LYS A 32 9.33 -10.30 3.78
CA LYS A 32 8.60 -10.83 2.63
C LYS A 32 7.40 -9.94 2.30
N PHE A 33 7.02 -9.97 1.05
CA PHE A 33 5.75 -9.37 0.63
C PHE A 33 5.01 -10.27 -0.36
N LEU A 34 3.70 -10.10 -0.39
CA LEU A 34 2.80 -10.62 -1.40
C LEU A 34 1.82 -9.50 -1.78
N LEU A 35 1.81 -9.12 -3.05
CA LEU A 35 0.78 -8.26 -3.64
C LEU A 35 0.01 -9.10 -4.64
N GLU A 36 -1.31 -9.18 -4.45
CA GLU A 36 -2.18 -9.94 -5.34
C GLU A 36 -3.52 -9.23 -5.54
N SER A 37 -4.26 -9.67 -6.52
CA SER A 37 -5.64 -9.28 -6.71
C SER A 37 -6.51 -10.51 -6.57
N SER A 38 -7.61 -10.40 -5.85
CA SER A 38 -8.63 -11.45 -5.82
C SER A 38 -9.44 -11.49 -7.09
N ALA A 39 -9.20 -10.53 -7.97
CA ALA A 39 -10.01 -10.35 -9.14
C ALA A 39 -9.85 -11.56 -10.08
N LYS A 40 -10.95 -12.21 -10.31
CA LYS A 40 -11.21 -12.98 -11.51
C LYS A 40 -11.45 -12.02 -12.70
N HIS A 41 -10.85 -10.81 -12.66
CA HIS A 41 -10.98 -9.79 -13.69
C HIS A 41 -9.75 -9.79 -14.57
N GLU A 42 -9.94 -10.04 -15.85
CA GLU A 42 -8.90 -10.14 -16.88
C GLU A 42 -7.98 -8.90 -16.97
N THR A 43 -8.43 -7.74 -16.48
CA THR A 43 -7.71 -6.47 -16.62
C THR A 43 -6.93 -6.02 -15.39
N THR A 44 -7.27 -6.47 -14.17
CA THR A 44 -6.64 -5.98 -12.93
C THR A 44 -6.03 -7.07 -12.05
N GLY A 45 -6.34 -8.34 -12.30
CA GLY A 45 -5.91 -9.48 -11.47
C GLY A 45 -4.92 -10.44 -12.13
N ARG A 46 -4.27 -10.04 -13.23
CA ARG A 46 -3.44 -10.94 -14.00
C ARG A 46 -2.18 -11.41 -13.26
N TYR A 47 -1.57 -10.54 -12.47
CA TYR A 47 -0.28 -10.81 -11.84
C TYR A 47 -0.37 -10.78 -10.31
N SER A 48 0.35 -11.71 -9.67
CA SER A 48 0.74 -11.58 -8.27
C SER A 48 2.25 -11.34 -8.20
N PHE A 49 2.67 -10.48 -7.25
CA PHE A 49 4.07 -10.13 -7.04
C PHE A 49 4.51 -10.60 -5.66
N ILE A 50 5.64 -11.27 -5.59
CA ILE A 50 6.19 -11.86 -4.37
C ILE A 50 7.66 -11.52 -4.29
N GLY A 51 8.17 -11.29 -3.09
CA GLY A 51 9.60 -11.10 -2.88
C GLY A 51 10.00 -11.20 -1.42
N ALA A 52 11.31 -11.25 -1.21
CA ALA A 52 11.95 -11.31 0.09
C ALA A 52 13.31 -10.61 0.04
N ASN A 53 13.90 -10.35 1.21
CA ASN A 53 15.27 -9.84 1.34
C ASN A 53 15.49 -8.52 0.59
N PRO A 54 14.82 -7.42 0.97
CA PRO A 54 15.02 -6.13 0.32
C PRO A 54 16.46 -5.66 0.44
N ARG A 55 16.95 -4.97 -0.58
CA ARG A 55 18.31 -4.41 -0.60
C ARG A 55 18.45 -3.16 0.24
N LYS A 56 17.39 -2.37 0.27
CA LYS A 56 17.36 -1.10 0.99
C LYS A 56 15.99 -0.90 1.62
N THR A 57 15.97 -0.07 2.65
CA THR A 57 14.73 0.46 3.22
C THR A 57 14.82 1.99 3.24
N TYR A 58 13.75 2.64 2.83
CA TYR A 58 13.54 4.07 2.98
C TYR A 58 12.46 4.30 4.03
N THR A 59 12.80 4.98 5.12
CA THR A 59 11.83 5.38 6.15
C THR A 59 11.90 6.87 6.38
N GLY A 60 10.76 7.51 6.59
CA GLY A 60 10.77 8.96 6.84
C GLY A 60 9.55 9.46 7.57
N SER A 61 9.73 10.55 8.32
CA SER A 61 8.68 11.32 9.01
C SER A 61 9.09 12.79 9.09
N GLY A 62 8.10 13.68 9.08
CA GLY A 62 8.37 15.12 9.00
C GLY A 62 9.09 15.47 7.70
N THR A 63 10.32 15.95 7.80
CA THR A 63 11.17 16.33 6.66
C THR A 63 12.38 15.42 6.46
N THR A 64 12.56 14.41 7.30
CA THR A 64 13.75 13.56 7.27
C THR A 64 13.41 12.22 6.62
N LEU A 65 14.15 11.85 5.58
CA LEU A 65 14.13 10.53 4.93
C LEU A 65 15.43 9.80 5.25
N THR A 66 15.35 8.60 5.77
CA THR A 66 16.48 7.71 6.05
C THR A 66 16.52 6.57 5.05
N GLU A 67 17.68 6.32 4.46
CA GLU A 67 17.99 5.14 3.66
C GLU A 67 18.87 4.20 4.45
N ILE A 68 18.50 2.92 4.50
CA ILE A 68 19.30 1.86 5.11
C ILE A 68 19.63 0.82 4.04
N SER A 69 20.93 0.57 3.82
CA SER A 69 21.38 -0.51 2.95
C SER A 69 21.48 -1.81 3.76
N HIS A 70 20.70 -2.83 3.41
CA HIS A 70 20.75 -4.13 4.09
C HIS A 70 21.99 -4.94 3.73
N LEU A 71 22.65 -4.61 2.61
CA LEU A 71 23.90 -5.26 2.20
C LEU A 71 25.08 -4.81 3.05
N THR A 72 25.21 -3.51 3.29
CA THR A 72 26.40 -2.91 3.92
C THR A 72 26.17 -2.43 5.35
N GLY A 73 24.90 -2.39 5.80
CA GLY A 73 24.50 -1.77 7.06
C GLY A 73 24.64 -0.25 7.11
N LYS A 74 25.07 0.38 6.02
CA LYS A 74 25.19 1.85 5.95
C LYS A 74 23.81 2.50 5.92
N TYR A 75 23.73 3.68 6.54
CA TYR A 75 22.54 4.51 6.45
C TYR A 75 22.90 5.92 5.99
N TYR A 76 21.95 6.55 5.32
CA TYR A 76 22.04 7.93 4.85
C TYR A 76 20.78 8.68 5.27
N SER A 77 20.91 9.97 5.58
CA SER A 77 19.79 10.83 5.92
C SER A 77 19.69 11.99 4.94
N TYR A 78 18.47 12.29 4.52
CA TYR A 78 18.16 13.35 3.56
C TYR A 78 17.10 14.26 4.18
N GLU A 79 17.21 15.56 3.96
CA GLU A 79 16.24 16.55 4.45
C GLU A 79 15.44 17.16 3.29
N GLY A 80 14.14 17.27 3.46
CA GLY A 80 13.23 17.86 2.49
C GLY A 80 11.85 17.23 2.48
N ASP A 81 11.08 17.48 1.42
CA ASP A 81 9.81 16.78 1.22
C ASP A 81 10.04 15.31 0.95
N LEU A 82 9.40 14.43 1.77
CA LEU A 82 9.66 12.99 1.79
C LEU A 82 9.39 12.33 0.43
N VAL A 83 8.32 12.71 -0.26
CA VAL A 83 7.97 12.09 -1.54
C VAL A 83 8.90 12.56 -2.66
N ARG A 84 9.30 13.84 -2.61
CA ARG A 84 10.30 14.38 -3.52
C ARG A 84 11.66 13.73 -3.32
N LEU A 85 12.05 13.48 -2.07
CA LEU A 85 13.29 12.76 -1.75
C LEU A 85 13.23 11.33 -2.27
N LEU A 86 12.14 10.60 -2.05
CA LEU A 86 11.95 9.27 -2.63
C LEU A 86 12.14 9.28 -4.16
N LYS A 87 11.56 10.26 -4.86
CA LYS A 87 11.74 10.43 -6.30
C LYS A 87 13.21 10.59 -6.70
N GLN A 88 14.04 11.20 -5.85
CA GLN A 88 15.46 11.43 -6.11
C GLN A 88 16.34 10.22 -5.81
N VAL A 89 16.05 9.49 -4.72
CA VAL A 89 16.90 8.39 -4.24
C VAL A 89 16.52 7.02 -4.83
N MET A 90 15.33 6.88 -5.41
CA MET A 90 14.89 5.63 -6.03
C MET A 90 15.75 5.27 -7.24
N PRO A 91 16.28 4.03 -7.28
CA PRO A 91 16.98 3.52 -8.47
C PRO A 91 16.05 3.55 -9.69
N ARG A 92 16.61 3.88 -10.85
CA ARG A 92 15.86 3.93 -12.12
C ARG A 92 16.55 3.09 -13.18
N VAL A 93 15.77 2.27 -13.86
CA VAL A 93 16.21 1.41 -14.94
C VAL A 93 15.35 1.68 -16.18
N SER A 94 15.97 1.97 -17.29
CA SER A 94 15.29 2.23 -18.58
C SER A 94 15.03 0.92 -19.35
N ASN A 95 14.43 -0.08 -18.69
CA ASN A 95 14.09 -1.32 -19.37
C ASN A 95 12.58 -1.37 -19.60
N HIS A 96 12.18 -1.47 -20.86
CA HIS A 96 10.82 -1.80 -21.22
C HIS A 96 10.65 -3.32 -21.09
N THR A 97 9.73 -3.75 -20.25
CA THR A 97 9.32 -5.14 -20.11
C THR A 97 7.80 -5.22 -20.25
N GLU A 98 7.30 -6.39 -20.61
CA GLU A 98 5.84 -6.65 -20.65
C GLU A 98 5.18 -6.67 -19.27
N TYR A 99 6.00 -6.70 -18.18
CA TYR A 99 5.49 -6.79 -16.81
C TYR A 99 5.37 -5.42 -16.17
N PRO A 100 4.26 -5.14 -15.46
CA PRO A 100 4.04 -3.84 -14.81
C PRO A 100 5.02 -3.56 -13.67
N PHE A 101 5.54 -4.60 -13.01
CA PHE A 101 6.49 -4.47 -11.92
C PHE A 101 7.60 -5.51 -12.02
N THR A 102 8.84 -5.06 -12.17
CA THR A 102 10.03 -5.91 -12.36
C THR A 102 11.11 -5.65 -11.32
N GLY A 103 10.72 -5.08 -10.20
CA GLY A 103 11.57 -4.62 -9.11
C GLY A 103 11.36 -3.15 -8.83
N GLY A 104 11.66 -2.76 -7.61
CA GLY A 104 11.42 -1.41 -7.12
C GLY A 104 11.14 -1.37 -5.63
N ALA A 105 10.52 -0.31 -5.17
CA ALA A 105 10.14 -0.12 -3.78
C ALA A 105 8.68 -0.51 -3.55
N ILE A 106 8.44 -1.27 -2.51
CA ILE A 106 7.11 -1.64 -2.02
C ILE A 106 6.94 -1.06 -0.63
N GLY A 107 5.78 -0.46 -0.35
CA GLY A 107 5.59 0.15 0.96
C GLY A 107 4.34 0.98 1.11
N THR A 108 4.40 1.88 2.09
CA THR A 108 3.28 2.67 2.57
C THR A 108 3.61 4.16 2.61
N ILE A 109 2.58 4.98 2.35
CA ILE A 109 2.57 6.41 2.63
C ILE A 109 1.37 6.68 3.53
N ARG A 110 1.58 7.30 4.69
CA ARG A 110 0.51 7.64 5.62
C ARG A 110 -0.24 8.89 5.18
N PHE A 111 -1.47 9.02 5.68
CA PHE A 111 -2.28 10.24 5.55
C PHE A 111 -1.56 11.46 6.18
N ASN A 112 -1.15 11.32 7.45
CA ASN A 112 -0.37 12.31 8.18
C ASN A 112 1.12 12.05 7.99
N ARG A 113 1.89 13.10 7.70
CA ARG A 113 3.36 12.98 7.49
C ARG A 113 4.19 13.31 8.74
N GLU A 114 3.54 13.65 9.84
CA GLU A 114 4.17 13.93 11.11
C GLU A 114 4.75 12.67 11.77
N GLN A 115 5.60 12.87 12.77
CA GLN A 115 6.22 11.78 13.52
C GLN A 115 5.18 10.96 14.28
N SER A 116 5.27 9.64 14.21
CA SER A 116 4.37 8.68 14.87
C SER A 116 5.11 7.37 15.13
N THR A 117 4.43 6.39 15.74
CA THR A 117 4.98 5.04 16.01
C THR A 117 5.38 4.30 14.74
N ILE A 118 4.73 4.60 13.59
CA ILE A 118 5.13 4.10 12.28
C ILE A 118 5.56 5.27 11.38
N PRO A 119 6.54 5.08 10.49
CA PRO A 119 7.02 6.13 9.60
C PRO A 119 5.92 6.67 8.68
N ALA A 120 5.99 7.96 8.30
CA ALA A 120 5.07 8.57 7.34
C ALA A 120 5.24 7.99 5.92
N VAL A 121 6.47 7.64 5.57
CA VAL A 121 6.81 6.82 4.40
C VAL A 121 7.66 5.65 4.86
N ASN A 122 7.35 4.45 4.35
CA ASN A 122 8.09 3.24 4.63
C ASN A 122 8.12 2.35 3.40
N PHE A 123 9.27 2.27 2.74
CA PHE A 123 9.46 1.53 1.50
C PHE A 123 10.66 0.60 1.58
N GLN A 124 10.48 -0.61 1.11
CA GLN A 124 11.51 -1.63 0.98
C GLN A 124 11.81 -1.87 -0.51
N VAL A 125 13.07 -1.81 -0.90
CA VAL A 125 13.51 -1.93 -2.29
C VAL A 125 13.94 -3.36 -2.58
N TYR A 126 13.27 -3.99 -3.54
CA TYR A 126 13.53 -5.36 -3.98
C TYR A 126 14.08 -5.35 -5.39
N ASP A 127 15.23 -5.97 -5.57
CA ASP A 127 15.89 -6.14 -6.86
C ASP A 127 15.52 -7.48 -7.52
N THR A 128 14.97 -8.40 -6.76
CA THR A 128 14.51 -9.71 -7.22
C THR A 128 13.01 -9.84 -6.92
N ILE A 129 12.23 -10.04 -7.97
CA ILE A 129 10.77 -10.16 -7.92
C ILE A 129 10.35 -11.49 -8.54
N ILE A 130 9.41 -12.14 -7.91
CA ILE A 130 8.72 -13.31 -8.41
C ILE A 130 7.34 -12.84 -8.86
N ILE A 131 7.01 -13.09 -10.12
CA ILE A 131 5.74 -12.77 -10.73
C ILE A 131 5.02 -14.08 -11.04
N TYR A 132 3.78 -14.20 -10.63
CA TYR A 132 2.89 -15.27 -11.05
C TYR A 132 1.86 -14.70 -12.03
N ASP A 133 1.88 -15.19 -13.28
CA ASP A 133 0.90 -14.82 -14.33
C ASP A 133 -0.27 -15.79 -14.27
N HIS A 134 -1.41 -15.34 -13.76
CA HIS A 134 -2.63 -16.13 -13.61
C HIS A 134 -3.31 -16.51 -14.94
N VAL A 135 -2.96 -15.86 -16.05
CA VAL A 135 -3.53 -16.15 -17.38
C VAL A 135 -2.72 -17.24 -18.08
N LYS A 136 -1.41 -17.24 -17.89
CA LYS A 136 -0.49 -18.18 -18.56
C LYS A 136 -0.06 -19.33 -17.66
N ASP A 137 -0.40 -19.30 -16.37
CA ASP A 137 0.12 -20.20 -15.34
C ASP A 137 1.66 -20.28 -15.38
N GLU A 138 2.30 -19.10 -15.54
CA GLU A 138 3.74 -18.96 -15.60
C GLU A 138 4.29 -18.36 -14.30
N LEU A 139 5.40 -18.94 -13.82
CA LEU A 139 6.25 -18.35 -12.81
C LEU A 139 7.40 -17.62 -13.51
N ILE A 140 7.52 -16.31 -13.23
CA ILE A 140 8.55 -15.46 -13.81
C ILE A 140 9.43 -14.92 -12.67
N ILE A 141 10.73 -15.15 -12.72
CA ILE A 141 11.67 -14.53 -11.78
C ILE A 141 12.43 -13.45 -12.52
N VAL A 142 12.35 -12.24 -11.98
CA VAL A 142 13.03 -11.05 -12.51
C VAL A 142 14.05 -10.57 -11.48
N HIS A 143 15.31 -10.50 -11.89
CA HIS A 143 16.36 -9.85 -11.11
C HIS A 143 16.88 -8.64 -11.86
N THR A 144 16.90 -7.48 -11.20
CA THR A 144 17.41 -6.21 -11.73
C THR A 144 18.62 -5.78 -10.90
N ASN A 145 19.81 -5.88 -11.47
CA ASN A 145 21.03 -5.43 -10.80
C ASN A 145 21.02 -3.90 -10.69
N ILE A 146 20.81 -3.39 -9.47
CA ILE A 146 20.76 -1.96 -9.15
C ILE A 146 22.08 -1.42 -8.57
N ASP A 147 23.05 -2.30 -8.33
CA ASP A 147 24.35 -1.97 -7.74
C ASP A 147 25.45 -2.79 -8.43
N ALA A 148 26.45 -2.11 -9.00
CA ALA A 148 27.54 -2.73 -9.75
C ALA A 148 28.48 -3.59 -8.89
N GLU A 149 28.49 -3.40 -7.56
CA GLU A 149 29.36 -4.13 -6.64
C GLU A 149 28.75 -5.44 -6.13
N MET A 150 27.55 -5.79 -6.59
CA MET A 150 26.79 -6.90 -6.04
C MET A 150 26.99 -8.20 -6.82
N THR A 151 27.08 -9.30 -6.05
CA THR A 151 26.94 -10.66 -6.58
C THR A 151 25.48 -10.88 -6.98
N GLU A 152 25.24 -11.25 -8.23
CA GLU A 152 23.88 -11.61 -8.69
C GLU A 152 23.40 -12.86 -7.92
N PRO A 153 22.13 -12.88 -7.48
CA PRO A 153 21.58 -14.09 -6.86
C PRO A 153 21.53 -15.22 -7.88
N ASN A 154 21.72 -16.43 -7.43
CA ASN A 154 21.47 -17.60 -8.28
C ASN A 154 19.96 -17.79 -8.45
N ILE A 155 19.43 -17.37 -9.60
CA ILE A 155 17.99 -17.48 -9.90
C ILE A 155 17.54 -18.94 -9.91
N ASP A 156 18.42 -19.88 -10.28
CA ASP A 156 18.09 -21.32 -10.30
C ASP A 156 17.85 -21.86 -8.90
N ASP A 157 18.58 -21.38 -7.89
CA ASP A 157 18.34 -21.75 -6.50
C ASP A 157 16.97 -21.25 -6.02
N ILE A 158 16.55 -20.05 -6.44
CA ILE A 158 15.22 -19.52 -6.13
C ILE A 158 14.12 -20.36 -6.81
N ILE A 159 14.34 -20.74 -8.06
CA ILE A 159 13.42 -21.63 -8.80
C ILE A 159 13.31 -22.97 -8.09
N ASP A 160 14.43 -23.60 -7.76
CA ASP A 160 14.45 -24.90 -7.07
C ASP A 160 13.74 -24.83 -5.72
N GLN A 161 13.98 -23.77 -4.95
CA GLN A 161 13.29 -23.51 -3.69
C GLN A 161 11.77 -23.43 -3.86
N ILE A 162 11.30 -22.72 -4.90
CA ILE A 162 9.88 -22.57 -5.16
C ILE A 162 9.25 -23.88 -5.67
N LEU A 163 9.92 -24.60 -6.57
CA LEU A 163 9.38 -25.81 -7.17
C LEU A 163 9.43 -26.99 -6.20
N ASN A 164 10.55 -27.19 -5.49
CA ASN A 164 10.88 -28.39 -4.74
C ASN A 164 10.95 -28.17 -3.22
N GLY A 165 10.95 -26.91 -2.76
CA GLY A 165 11.03 -26.56 -1.34
C GLY A 165 9.83 -27.03 -0.55
N THR A 166 10.05 -27.31 0.73
CA THR A 166 8.98 -27.64 1.67
C THR A 166 8.19 -26.40 2.02
N ALA A 167 6.88 -26.43 1.83
CA ALA A 167 6.02 -25.35 2.29
C ALA A 167 5.91 -25.38 3.82
N THR A 168 6.03 -24.22 4.44
CA THR A 168 5.72 -24.08 5.87
C THR A 168 4.23 -24.34 6.07
N ALA A 169 3.90 -25.23 7.00
CA ALA A 169 2.51 -25.45 7.38
C ALA A 169 1.90 -24.14 7.92
N PRO A 170 0.60 -23.88 7.66
CA PRO A 170 -0.07 -22.73 8.24
C PRO A 170 0.05 -22.77 9.76
N GLY A 171 0.54 -21.68 10.33
CA GLY A 171 0.57 -21.52 11.79
C GLY A 171 -0.81 -21.19 12.35
N GLU A 172 -1.01 -21.45 13.62
CA GLU A 172 -2.19 -20.98 14.35
C GLU A 172 -2.05 -19.49 14.67
N PHE A 173 -3.18 -18.80 14.78
CA PHE A 173 -3.23 -17.43 15.30
C PHE A 173 -4.46 -17.26 16.21
N SER A 174 -4.38 -16.24 17.05
CA SER A 174 -5.49 -15.78 17.86
C SER A 174 -5.68 -14.28 17.64
N LEU A 175 -6.92 -13.88 17.38
CA LEU A 175 -7.32 -12.49 17.23
C LEU A 175 -8.46 -12.21 18.21
N GLY A 176 -8.22 -11.32 19.17
CA GLY A 176 -9.23 -10.90 20.15
C GLY A 176 -10.30 -10.01 19.52
N ALA A 177 -11.31 -9.69 20.30
CA ALA A 177 -12.33 -8.73 19.92
C ALA A 177 -11.68 -7.33 19.77
N PHE A 178 -12.07 -6.60 18.73
CA PHE A 178 -11.63 -5.22 18.56
C PHE A 178 -12.27 -4.32 19.62
N THR A 179 -11.43 -3.53 20.27
CA THR A 179 -11.83 -2.49 21.22
C THR A 179 -11.52 -1.11 20.64
N GLU A 180 -12.34 -0.17 20.96
CA GLU A 180 -12.22 1.19 20.47
C GLU A 180 -11.15 1.95 21.24
N GLN A 181 -10.41 2.79 20.52
CA GLN A 181 -9.43 3.71 21.11
C GLN A 181 -10.03 5.12 21.31
N THR A 182 -11.20 5.38 20.73
CA THR A 182 -11.95 6.63 20.89
C THR A 182 -13.30 6.29 21.52
N ALA A 183 -13.58 6.83 22.70
CA ALA A 183 -14.84 6.60 23.40
C ALA A 183 -16.02 7.17 22.59
N GLN A 184 -17.22 6.64 22.82
CA GLN A 184 -18.40 7.03 22.06
C GLN A 184 -18.72 8.52 22.20
N ASP A 185 -18.71 9.06 23.41
CA ASP A 185 -18.95 10.48 23.70
C ASP A 185 -17.93 11.40 23.01
N GLN A 186 -16.67 10.97 22.95
CA GLN A 186 -15.62 11.70 22.23
C GLN A 186 -15.88 11.69 20.72
N PHE A 187 -16.26 10.56 20.14
CA PHE A 187 -16.59 10.47 18.71
C PHE A 187 -17.83 11.31 18.37
N GLU A 188 -18.87 11.28 19.23
CA GLU A 188 -20.08 12.08 19.05
C GLU A 188 -19.74 13.58 19.07
N ALA A 189 -18.89 14.02 19.99
CA ALA A 189 -18.40 15.42 20.03
C ALA A 189 -17.59 15.78 18.77
N GLN A 190 -16.80 14.86 18.22
CA GLN A 190 -16.08 15.05 16.96
C GLN A 190 -17.05 15.21 15.78
N VAL A 191 -18.12 14.42 15.73
CA VAL A 191 -19.16 14.54 14.70
C VAL A 191 -19.86 15.89 14.80
N GLU A 192 -20.21 16.34 16.00
CA GLU A 192 -20.82 17.67 16.22
C GLU A 192 -19.89 18.80 15.74
N ALA A 193 -18.60 18.73 16.07
CA ALA A 193 -17.61 19.71 15.60
C ALA A 193 -17.52 19.74 14.06
N ALA A 194 -17.53 18.57 13.40
CA ALA A 194 -17.56 18.48 11.94
C ALA A 194 -18.84 19.09 11.36
N GLN A 195 -20.01 18.85 11.97
CA GLN A 195 -21.29 19.42 11.53
C GLN A 195 -21.35 20.94 11.69
N GLN A 196 -20.67 21.51 12.69
CA GLN A 196 -20.54 22.96 12.83
C GLN A 196 -19.78 23.58 11.64
N LEU A 197 -18.67 22.95 11.19
CA LEU A 197 -17.93 23.41 10.01
C LEU A 197 -18.75 23.28 8.72
N ILE A 198 -19.54 22.20 8.60
CA ILE A 198 -20.46 22.01 7.47
C ILE A 198 -21.53 23.10 7.47
N SER A 199 -22.11 23.39 8.63
CA SER A 199 -23.15 24.44 8.78
C SER A 199 -22.61 25.85 8.52
N ALA A 200 -21.34 26.08 8.84
CA ALA A 200 -20.64 27.34 8.53
C ALA A 200 -20.26 27.44 7.03
N GLY A 201 -20.44 26.39 6.24
CA GLY A 201 -20.09 26.35 4.81
C GLY A 201 -18.59 26.21 4.54
N GLU A 202 -17.78 25.86 5.54
CA GLU A 202 -16.33 25.67 5.38
C GLU A 202 -16.00 24.39 4.64
N VAL A 203 -16.80 23.34 4.85
CA VAL A 203 -16.73 22.04 4.17
C VAL A 203 -18.14 21.55 3.82
N ALA A 204 -18.29 20.78 2.75
CA ALA A 204 -19.55 20.14 2.38
C ALA A 204 -19.74 18.77 3.06
N GLU A 205 -18.66 18.05 3.23
CA GLU A 205 -18.57 16.77 3.91
C GLU A 205 -17.15 16.57 4.48
N ILE A 206 -17.03 15.79 5.55
CA ILE A 206 -15.75 15.44 6.16
C ILE A 206 -15.76 13.97 6.56
N VAL A 207 -14.62 13.28 6.40
CA VAL A 207 -14.49 11.88 6.80
C VAL A 207 -13.67 11.80 8.08
N LEU A 208 -14.30 11.40 9.18
CA LEU A 208 -13.60 11.13 10.44
C LEU A 208 -13.30 9.66 10.59
N SER A 209 -12.14 9.34 11.17
CA SER A 209 -11.70 7.97 11.39
C SER A 209 -11.75 7.58 12.86
N ARG A 210 -11.94 6.29 13.09
CA ARG A 210 -11.86 5.67 14.41
C ARG A 210 -10.86 4.54 14.40
N LYS A 211 -10.01 4.52 15.40
CA LYS A 211 -9.00 3.48 15.59
C LYS A 211 -9.55 2.38 16.48
N LEU A 212 -9.43 1.15 16.01
CA LEU A 212 -9.81 -0.07 16.70
C LEU A 212 -8.56 -0.95 16.92
N GLN A 213 -8.47 -1.61 18.06
CA GLN A 213 -7.34 -2.44 18.42
C GLN A 213 -7.81 -3.75 19.04
N ALA A 214 -7.14 -4.85 18.68
CA ALA A 214 -7.35 -6.16 19.26
C ALA A 214 -6.00 -6.77 19.70
N ASP A 215 -6.05 -7.69 20.65
CA ASP A 215 -4.91 -8.55 20.94
C ASP A 215 -4.70 -9.53 19.80
N PHE A 216 -3.46 -9.76 19.43
CA PHE A 216 -3.08 -10.68 18.38
C PHE A 216 -1.87 -11.51 18.79
N SER A 217 -1.89 -12.81 18.47
CA SER A 217 -0.73 -13.69 18.60
C SER A 217 -0.72 -14.75 17.51
N GLY A 218 0.46 -15.26 17.17
CA GLY A 218 0.62 -16.34 16.21
C GLY A 218 0.97 -15.89 14.79
N ASP A 219 0.54 -16.66 13.79
CA ASP A 219 0.97 -16.51 12.40
C ASP A 219 0.14 -15.45 11.65
N VAL A 220 0.80 -14.33 11.31
CA VAL A 220 0.17 -13.22 10.55
C VAL A 220 -0.23 -13.65 9.14
N PHE A 221 0.53 -14.57 8.53
CA PHE A 221 0.20 -15.01 7.17
C PHE A 221 -1.07 -15.86 7.14
N SER A 222 -1.33 -16.66 8.17
CA SER A 222 -2.61 -17.38 8.33
C SER A 222 -3.80 -16.41 8.52
N LEU A 223 -3.61 -15.31 9.27
CA LEU A 223 -4.61 -14.25 9.36
C LEU A 223 -4.86 -13.58 7.99
N TYR A 224 -3.80 -13.29 7.23
CA TYR A 224 -3.95 -12.76 5.87
C TYR A 224 -4.72 -13.71 4.94
N ARG A 225 -4.46 -15.02 5.03
CA ARG A 225 -5.19 -16.03 4.24
C ARG A 225 -6.67 -16.07 4.58
N GLN A 226 -7.04 -15.88 5.85
CA GLN A 226 -8.44 -15.74 6.25
C GLN A 226 -9.06 -14.45 5.68
N LEU A 227 -8.37 -13.31 5.81
CA LEU A 227 -8.79 -12.03 5.24
C LEU A 227 -9.04 -12.13 3.72
N ARG A 228 -8.15 -12.80 3.01
CA ARG A 228 -8.21 -13.02 1.57
C ARG A 228 -9.49 -13.75 1.13
N VAL A 229 -9.97 -14.68 1.94
CA VAL A 229 -11.20 -15.45 1.67
C VAL A 229 -12.45 -14.65 2.05
N GLN A 230 -12.41 -13.93 3.16
CA GLN A 230 -13.58 -13.21 3.68
C GLN A 230 -13.84 -11.89 2.94
N LEU A 231 -12.79 -11.21 2.50
CA LEU A 231 -12.85 -9.89 1.87
C LEU A 231 -12.07 -9.85 0.55
N PRO A 232 -12.46 -10.65 -0.46
CA PRO A 232 -11.77 -10.60 -1.76
C PRO A 232 -11.85 -9.18 -2.35
N SER A 233 -10.70 -8.63 -2.73
CA SER A 233 -10.57 -7.23 -3.16
C SER A 233 -9.56 -7.09 -4.30
N PRO A 234 -9.67 -6.05 -5.15
CA PRO A 234 -8.72 -5.81 -6.24
C PRO A 234 -7.27 -5.64 -5.76
N TYR A 235 -7.08 -5.10 -4.56
CA TYR A 235 -5.77 -4.91 -3.96
C TYR A 235 -5.68 -5.69 -2.66
N MET A 236 -5.02 -6.83 -2.70
CA MET A 236 -4.70 -7.66 -1.55
C MET A 236 -3.20 -7.56 -1.28
N TYR A 237 -2.82 -7.29 -0.05
CA TYR A 237 -1.42 -7.12 0.30
C TYR A 237 -1.06 -7.70 1.65
N TYR A 238 0.15 -8.26 1.69
CA TYR A 238 0.88 -8.69 2.88
C TYR A 238 2.30 -8.16 2.77
N ILE A 239 2.76 -7.36 3.73
CA ILE A 239 4.09 -6.73 3.70
C ILE A 239 4.70 -6.77 5.09
N GLU A 240 5.85 -7.45 5.24
CA GLU A 240 6.65 -7.46 6.47
C GLU A 240 7.67 -6.33 6.45
N PHE A 241 7.61 -5.42 7.42
CA PHE A 241 8.59 -4.33 7.57
C PHE A 241 9.69 -4.65 8.60
N GLY A 242 9.62 -5.80 9.24
CA GLY A 242 10.59 -6.27 10.25
C GLY A 242 10.10 -6.06 11.68
N ASP A 243 9.72 -4.85 12.05
CA ASP A 243 9.15 -4.49 13.34
C ASP A 243 7.61 -4.52 13.37
N HIS A 244 6.99 -4.54 12.21
CA HIS A 244 5.55 -4.66 12.03
C HIS A 244 5.21 -5.32 10.69
N THR A 245 3.97 -5.77 10.57
CA THR A 245 3.43 -6.32 9.32
C THR A 245 2.14 -5.59 8.96
N VAL A 246 1.98 -5.29 7.68
CA VAL A 246 0.77 -4.66 7.13
C VAL A 246 0.07 -5.66 6.23
N ILE A 247 -1.20 -5.93 6.52
CA ILE A 247 -2.05 -6.75 5.66
C ILE A 247 -3.34 -6.01 5.33
N GLY A 248 -3.93 -6.30 4.19
CA GLY A 248 -5.19 -5.65 3.85
C GLY A 248 -5.82 -6.11 2.56
N ALA A 249 -7.04 -5.58 2.35
CA ALA A 249 -7.94 -5.90 1.26
C ALA A 249 -8.65 -4.63 0.77
N SER A 250 -7.95 -3.80 0.01
CA SER A 250 -8.49 -2.52 -0.47
C SER A 250 -9.32 -2.70 -1.74
N PRO A 251 -10.53 -2.15 -1.79
CA PRO A 251 -11.34 -2.14 -3.00
C PRO A 251 -10.95 -1.01 -3.97
N GLU A 252 -10.09 -0.07 -3.57
CA GLU A 252 -9.89 1.20 -4.27
C GLU A 252 -8.44 1.47 -4.64
N SER A 253 -8.25 1.96 -5.89
CA SER A 253 -6.99 2.53 -6.35
C SER A 253 -6.89 4.00 -5.96
N VAL A 254 -5.75 4.45 -5.46
CA VAL A 254 -5.41 5.87 -5.43
C VAL A 254 -4.96 6.30 -6.81
N VAL A 255 -3.96 5.63 -7.35
CA VAL A 255 -3.41 5.91 -8.67
C VAL A 255 -2.59 4.74 -9.18
N SER A 256 -2.71 4.44 -10.46
CA SER A 256 -1.75 3.64 -11.20
C SER A 256 -1.23 4.43 -12.39
N VAL A 257 0.05 4.27 -12.70
CA VAL A 257 0.66 4.80 -13.92
C VAL A 257 1.46 3.69 -14.58
N TYR A 258 1.02 3.30 -15.76
CA TYR A 258 1.63 2.27 -16.59
C TYR A 258 1.82 2.80 -18.01
N ASP A 259 3.04 2.75 -18.54
CA ASP A 259 3.41 3.28 -19.86
C ASP A 259 2.88 4.70 -20.13
N GLY A 260 2.99 5.57 -19.11
CA GLY A 260 2.49 6.93 -19.18
C GLY A 260 0.97 7.07 -19.10
N GLN A 261 0.21 5.98 -19.00
CA GLN A 261 -1.23 6.02 -18.79
C GLN A 261 -1.53 6.05 -17.29
N LEU A 262 -2.14 7.14 -16.85
CA LEU A 262 -2.63 7.32 -15.48
C LEU A 262 -4.06 6.79 -15.36
N LYS A 263 -4.34 6.07 -14.27
CA LYS A 263 -5.71 5.72 -13.85
C LYS A 263 -5.87 6.02 -12.36
N THR A 264 -7.03 6.55 -11.97
CA THR A 264 -7.36 6.87 -10.57
C THR A 264 -8.86 6.79 -10.36
N THR A 265 -9.29 6.49 -9.12
CA THR A 265 -10.68 6.64 -8.68
C THR A 265 -10.90 7.92 -7.86
N THR A 266 -9.84 8.69 -7.62
CA THR A 266 -9.87 9.98 -6.93
C THR A 266 -10.32 11.08 -7.90
N MET A 267 -11.33 11.86 -7.51
CA MET A 267 -11.98 12.85 -8.39
C MET A 267 -11.28 14.21 -8.45
N THR A 268 -10.22 14.41 -7.66
CA THR A 268 -9.59 15.72 -7.50
C THR A 268 -8.58 16.01 -8.61
N ASP A 269 -8.73 17.11 -9.33
CA ASP A 269 -7.75 17.80 -10.21
C ASP A 269 -6.89 16.92 -11.13
N VAL A 270 -7.44 15.81 -11.64
CA VAL A 270 -6.71 14.91 -12.55
C VAL A 270 -6.31 15.61 -13.86
N GLU A 271 -7.07 16.63 -14.27
CA GLU A 271 -6.78 17.43 -15.46
C GLU A 271 -5.44 18.17 -15.37
N ALA A 272 -4.98 18.51 -14.15
CA ALA A 272 -3.68 19.13 -13.93
C ALA A 272 -2.52 18.14 -14.14
N LEU A 273 -2.79 16.85 -14.03
CA LEU A 273 -1.80 15.77 -14.14
C LEU A 273 -1.66 15.22 -15.56
N CYS A 274 -2.70 15.32 -16.35
CA CYS A 274 -2.80 14.66 -17.65
C CYS A 274 -2.76 15.66 -18.81
N VAL A 275 -2.43 15.15 -19.98
CA VAL A 275 -2.67 15.87 -21.25
C VAL A 275 -4.17 16.04 -21.40
N LYS A 276 -4.68 17.28 -21.43
CA LYS A 276 -6.12 17.60 -21.35
C LYS A 276 -7.00 16.82 -22.34
N SER A 277 -6.52 16.64 -23.57
CA SER A 277 -7.26 15.91 -24.62
C SER A 277 -7.34 14.40 -24.39
N SER A 278 -6.59 13.85 -23.44
CA SER A 278 -6.53 12.41 -23.15
C SER A 278 -7.40 11.97 -21.96
N VAL A 279 -7.97 12.91 -21.21
CA VAL A 279 -8.74 12.60 -20.00
C VAL A 279 -10.09 11.98 -20.37
N GLN A 280 -10.38 10.82 -19.79
CA GLN A 280 -11.61 10.07 -19.95
C GLN A 280 -12.19 9.68 -18.58
N TYR A 281 -13.49 9.62 -18.49
CA TYR A 281 -14.24 9.23 -17.30
C TYR A 281 -15.28 8.17 -17.65
N ASP A 282 -15.24 7.03 -17.00
CA ASP A 282 -16.15 5.90 -17.22
C ASP A 282 -17.26 5.76 -16.16
N GLY A 283 -17.42 6.77 -15.30
CA GLY A 283 -18.38 6.77 -14.18
C GLY A 283 -17.76 6.36 -12.85
N VAL A 284 -16.62 5.71 -12.83
CA VAL A 284 -15.89 5.26 -11.62
C VAL A 284 -14.43 5.65 -11.65
N THR A 285 -13.78 5.44 -12.79
CA THR A 285 -12.34 5.65 -13.00
C THR A 285 -12.11 6.83 -13.93
N ILE A 286 -11.14 7.66 -13.58
CA ILE A 286 -10.58 8.67 -14.47
C ILE A 286 -9.27 8.10 -15.03
N SER A 287 -9.10 8.19 -16.34
CA SER A 287 -7.88 7.80 -17.03
C SER A 287 -7.38 8.90 -17.96
N GLY A 288 -6.08 8.94 -18.20
CA GLY A 288 -5.48 9.91 -19.11
C GLY A 288 -3.98 9.68 -19.26
N THR A 289 -3.41 10.31 -20.28
CA THR A 289 -1.95 10.29 -20.48
C THR A 289 -1.29 11.27 -19.52
N LEU A 290 -0.42 10.79 -18.64
CA LEU A 290 0.34 11.62 -17.70
C LEU A 290 1.14 12.68 -18.50
N SER A 291 1.14 13.92 -18.01
CA SER A 291 1.93 14.98 -18.62
C SER A 291 3.40 14.58 -18.70
N PRO A 292 4.08 14.75 -19.85
CA PRO A 292 5.49 14.35 -20.01
C PRO A 292 6.47 15.14 -19.12
N THR A 293 6.01 16.22 -18.52
CA THR A 293 6.79 17.02 -17.54
C THR A 293 6.71 16.49 -16.13
N LEU A 294 5.77 15.53 -15.86
CA LEU A 294 5.54 14.97 -14.54
C LEU A 294 6.09 13.53 -14.45
N HIS A 295 6.49 13.17 -13.25
CA HIS A 295 6.80 11.79 -12.88
C HIS A 295 5.57 11.14 -12.22
N ALA A 296 5.43 9.81 -12.31
CA ALA A 296 4.31 9.11 -11.68
C ALA A 296 4.19 9.38 -10.16
N ILE A 297 5.31 9.57 -9.47
CA ILE A 297 5.31 9.95 -8.04
C ILE A 297 4.70 11.35 -7.81
N ASP A 298 4.81 12.26 -8.77
CA ASP A 298 4.19 13.59 -8.66
C ASP A 298 2.66 13.44 -8.69
N ALA A 299 2.13 12.52 -9.52
CA ALA A 299 0.71 12.20 -9.54
C ALA A 299 0.23 11.60 -8.20
N LEU A 300 0.99 10.65 -7.64
CA LEU A 300 0.69 10.09 -6.31
C LEU A 300 0.64 11.18 -5.23
N THR A 301 1.61 12.09 -5.23
CA THR A 301 1.66 13.20 -4.25
C THR A 301 0.46 14.15 -4.39
N HIS A 302 0.05 14.44 -5.62
CA HIS A 302 -1.07 15.33 -5.90
C HIS A 302 -2.42 14.74 -5.50
N LEU A 303 -2.60 13.43 -5.72
CA LEU A 303 -3.83 12.73 -5.42
C LEU A 303 -3.99 12.37 -3.93
N LEU A 304 -2.91 12.37 -3.15
CA LEU A 304 -2.94 12.16 -1.71
C LEU A 304 -3.06 13.49 -0.93
N PRO A 305 -3.85 13.50 0.17
CA PRO A 305 -4.78 12.46 0.57
C PRO A 305 -5.98 12.39 -0.39
N ALA A 306 -6.57 11.19 -0.54
CA ALA A 306 -7.73 11.02 -1.40
C ALA A 306 -8.97 11.70 -0.79
N ASP A 307 -9.84 12.28 -1.62
CA ASP A 307 -11.08 12.96 -1.22
C ASP A 307 -12.05 12.04 -0.45
N ARG A 308 -12.12 10.75 -0.84
CA ARG A 308 -12.96 9.73 -0.19
C ARG A 308 -12.66 9.46 1.29
N VAL A 309 -11.47 9.82 1.76
CA VAL A 309 -11.04 9.64 3.15
C VAL A 309 -10.76 10.97 3.85
N THR A 310 -11.07 12.06 3.17
CA THR A 310 -10.87 13.43 3.64
C THR A 310 -12.18 14.18 3.73
N GLY A 311 -12.83 14.40 2.60
CA GLY A 311 -14.04 15.23 2.47
C GLY A 311 -13.86 16.30 1.40
N LYS A 312 -14.79 17.25 1.34
CA LYS A 312 -14.87 18.28 0.31
C LYS A 312 -15.13 19.67 0.89
N PRO A 313 -14.38 20.72 0.48
CA PRO A 313 -13.16 20.67 -0.33
C PRO A 313 -12.02 19.96 0.40
N LYS A 314 -11.16 19.20 -0.34
CA LYS A 314 -10.12 18.35 0.22
C LYS A 314 -9.20 19.03 1.23
N ASP A 315 -8.65 20.19 0.89
CA ASP A 315 -7.67 20.88 1.74
C ASP A 315 -8.28 21.44 3.02
N ALA A 316 -9.52 21.96 2.94
CA ALA A 316 -10.25 22.43 4.11
C ALA A 316 -10.61 21.26 5.05
N ALA A 317 -11.11 20.16 4.48
CA ALA A 317 -11.44 18.94 5.22
C ALA A 317 -10.20 18.33 5.88
N ALA A 318 -9.05 18.26 5.20
CA ALA A 318 -7.81 17.74 5.76
C ALA A 318 -7.33 18.54 6.99
N LYS A 319 -7.43 19.87 6.94
CA LYS A 319 -7.10 20.74 8.08
C LYS A 319 -8.06 20.52 9.25
N ALA A 320 -9.36 20.41 8.94
CA ALA A 320 -10.39 20.18 9.95
C ALA A 320 -10.19 18.80 10.63
N ILE A 321 -9.89 17.75 9.88
CA ILE A 321 -9.58 16.42 10.42
C ILE A 321 -8.45 16.50 11.44
N GLN A 322 -7.36 17.17 11.10
CA GLN A 322 -6.20 17.31 11.99
C GLN A 322 -6.56 18.00 13.32
N ALA A 323 -7.48 18.96 13.29
CA ALA A 323 -7.95 19.66 14.48
C ALA A 323 -8.95 18.82 15.30
N ILE A 324 -9.84 18.06 14.65
CA ILE A 324 -10.95 17.34 15.29
C ILE A 324 -10.48 15.98 15.84
N GLU A 325 -9.73 15.17 15.06
CA GLU A 325 -9.38 13.81 15.46
C GLU A 325 -8.40 13.77 16.65
N GLN A 326 -7.59 14.80 16.87
CA GLN A 326 -6.58 14.89 17.94
C GLN A 326 -5.60 13.70 18.03
N GLN A 327 -5.78 12.71 17.19
CA GLN A 327 -4.95 11.52 17.04
C GLN A 327 -4.51 11.38 15.59
N GLN A 328 -3.26 10.96 15.41
CA GLN A 328 -2.78 10.67 14.07
C GLN A 328 -3.34 9.34 13.59
N ARG A 329 -3.80 9.31 12.35
CA ARG A 329 -4.17 8.08 11.66
C ARG A 329 -2.92 7.20 11.50
N ALA A 330 -3.07 5.89 11.70
CA ALA A 330 -1.99 4.94 11.46
C ALA A 330 -1.75 4.81 9.95
N LEU A 331 -2.55 4.02 9.25
CA LEU A 331 -2.44 3.82 7.81
C LEU A 331 -3.68 4.33 7.05
N TYR A 332 -4.82 4.42 7.71
CA TYR A 332 -6.09 4.77 7.08
C TYR A 332 -6.00 6.09 6.30
N GLY A 333 -6.48 6.05 5.07
CA GLY A 333 -6.45 7.20 4.16
C GLY A 333 -5.09 7.49 3.53
N GLY A 334 -4.08 6.70 3.85
CA GLY A 334 -2.80 6.68 3.16
C GLY A 334 -2.83 5.82 1.89
N ALA A 335 -1.66 5.46 1.38
CA ALA A 335 -1.51 4.63 0.19
C ALA A 335 -0.54 3.48 0.43
N ILE A 336 -0.84 2.32 -0.19
CA ILE A 336 -0.02 1.11 -0.13
C ILE A 336 0.19 0.61 -1.55
N GLY A 337 1.42 0.35 -1.94
CA GLY A 337 1.70 -0.09 -3.30
C GLY A 337 3.18 -0.14 -3.63
N TYR A 338 3.48 0.03 -4.91
CA TYR A 338 4.85 -0.04 -5.40
C TYR A 338 5.25 1.13 -6.28
N ILE A 339 6.56 1.39 -6.30
CA ILE A 339 7.26 2.28 -7.22
C ILE A 339 8.28 1.43 -7.97
N GLY A 340 8.03 1.12 -9.23
CA GLY A 340 8.91 0.32 -10.07
C GLY A 340 10.19 1.05 -10.48
N PHE A 341 11.27 0.31 -10.72
CA PHE A 341 12.50 0.86 -11.28
C PHE A 341 12.30 1.49 -12.65
N ASN A 342 11.31 1.04 -13.40
CA ASN A 342 10.88 1.61 -14.69
C ASN A 342 10.06 2.90 -14.55
N GLY A 343 9.80 3.36 -13.32
CA GLY A 343 9.01 4.56 -13.03
C GLY A 343 7.50 4.36 -13.02
N GLN A 344 7.03 3.13 -13.22
CA GLN A 344 5.63 2.78 -13.08
C GLN A 344 5.24 2.71 -11.59
N ILE A 345 3.99 3.01 -11.29
CA ILE A 345 3.46 2.93 -9.92
C ILE A 345 2.07 2.31 -9.92
N ASP A 346 1.73 1.65 -8.82
CA ASP A 346 0.37 1.23 -8.53
C ASP A 346 0.14 1.28 -7.01
N PHE A 347 -0.83 2.10 -6.60
CA PHE A 347 -1.13 2.36 -5.19
C PHE A 347 -2.61 2.21 -4.88
N ALA A 348 -2.91 1.33 -3.95
CA ALA A 348 -4.20 1.20 -3.32
C ALA A 348 -4.40 2.26 -2.22
N LEU A 349 -5.64 2.67 -1.99
CA LEU A 349 -6.01 3.42 -0.81
C LEU A 349 -5.90 2.51 0.42
N ALA A 350 -5.23 2.96 1.48
CA ALA A 350 -5.16 2.25 2.75
C ALA A 350 -6.50 2.36 3.49
N SER A 351 -7.48 1.62 3.02
CA SER A 351 -8.73 1.28 3.68
C SER A 351 -8.69 -0.19 4.08
N ARG A 352 -9.53 -0.76 4.86
CA ARG A 352 -9.54 -2.20 5.21
C ARG A 352 -8.12 -2.78 5.40
N THR A 353 -7.35 -2.13 6.27
CA THR A 353 -5.92 -2.42 6.54
C THR A 353 -5.74 -2.78 8.00
N LEU A 354 -4.98 -3.84 8.26
CA LEU A 354 -4.51 -4.22 9.59
C LEU A 354 -3.01 -3.94 9.70
N LEU A 355 -2.64 -3.24 10.75
CA LEU A 355 -1.26 -3.09 11.21
C LEU A 355 -1.03 -4.05 12.38
N LEU A 356 -0.16 -5.02 12.19
CA LEU A 356 0.23 -6.00 13.22
C LEU A 356 1.56 -5.56 13.83
N GLN A 357 1.55 -5.16 15.11
CA GLN A 357 2.73 -4.71 15.81
C GLN A 357 2.59 -5.01 17.31
N GLN A 358 3.67 -5.49 17.95
CA GLN A 358 3.72 -5.68 19.42
C GLN A 358 2.53 -6.46 19.99
N ASN A 359 2.17 -7.57 19.35
CA ASN A 359 1.03 -8.42 19.74
C ASN A 359 -0.34 -7.70 19.69
N LYS A 360 -0.44 -6.68 18.87
CA LYS A 360 -1.68 -5.96 18.61
C LYS A 360 -1.99 -5.97 17.12
N ALA A 361 -3.28 -6.07 16.81
CA ALA A 361 -3.85 -5.80 15.50
C ALA A 361 -4.58 -4.47 15.58
N ILE A 362 -4.16 -3.51 14.76
CA ILE A 362 -4.72 -2.15 14.71
C ILE A 362 -5.37 -1.97 13.35
N THR A 363 -6.62 -1.51 13.34
CA THR A 363 -7.33 -1.09 12.13
C THR A 363 -7.99 0.26 12.35
N GLU A 364 -8.34 0.93 11.27
CA GLU A 364 -9.07 2.19 11.30
C GLU A 364 -10.22 2.12 10.30
N VAL A 365 -11.33 2.69 10.70
CA VAL A 365 -12.56 2.77 9.92
C VAL A 365 -13.00 4.22 9.81
N GLY A 366 -13.46 4.62 8.65
CA GLY A 366 -13.91 6.00 8.40
C GLY A 366 -15.41 6.12 8.33
N ALA A 367 -15.93 7.26 8.78
CA ALA A 367 -17.31 7.65 8.64
C ALA A 367 -17.40 9.00 7.91
N THR A 368 -18.20 9.07 6.86
CA THR A 368 -18.51 10.33 6.18
C THR A 368 -19.57 11.09 6.97
N ILE A 369 -19.21 12.30 7.38
CA ILE A 369 -20.08 13.22 8.13
C ILE A 369 -20.69 14.24 7.15
N THR A 370 -22.00 14.38 7.22
CA THR A 370 -22.80 15.36 6.49
C THR A 370 -23.67 16.15 7.48
N ALA A 371 -24.37 17.15 7.02
CA ALA A 371 -25.29 17.93 7.86
C ALA A 371 -26.40 17.08 8.51
N SER A 372 -26.80 15.98 7.87
CA SER A 372 -27.86 15.08 8.34
C SER A 372 -27.35 13.85 9.10
N SER A 373 -26.07 13.70 9.29
CA SER A 373 -25.48 12.52 9.96
C SER A 373 -25.92 12.41 11.42
N GLN A 374 -26.20 11.17 11.84
CA GLN A 374 -26.54 10.85 13.23
C GLN A 374 -25.31 10.23 13.88
N ALA A 375 -24.73 10.91 14.87
CA ALA A 375 -23.46 10.51 15.49
C ALA A 375 -23.50 9.09 16.07
N LYS A 376 -24.58 8.75 16.76
CA LYS A 376 -24.78 7.41 17.34
C LYS A 376 -24.85 6.31 16.27
N GLU A 377 -25.56 6.55 15.18
CA GLU A 377 -25.69 5.60 14.08
C GLU A 377 -24.32 5.37 13.38
N LEU A 378 -23.57 6.45 13.16
CA LEU A 378 -22.22 6.37 12.62
C LEU A 378 -21.27 5.59 13.53
N TYR A 379 -21.41 5.79 14.85
CA TYR A 379 -20.61 5.02 15.82
C TYR A 379 -20.90 3.52 15.74
N GLU A 380 -22.15 3.13 15.72
CA GLU A 380 -22.57 1.72 15.61
C GLU A 380 -22.15 1.11 14.27
N THR A 381 -22.32 1.83 13.18
CA THR A 381 -21.96 1.36 11.83
C THR A 381 -20.45 1.15 11.69
N THR A 382 -19.63 2.06 12.21
CA THR A 382 -18.17 1.93 12.14
C THR A 382 -17.66 0.76 12.99
N ASN A 383 -18.31 0.41 14.08
CA ASN A 383 -17.98 -0.79 14.86
C ASN A 383 -18.23 -2.08 14.07
N ALA A 384 -19.33 -2.11 13.30
CA ALA A 384 -19.64 -3.26 12.44
C ALA A 384 -18.71 -3.40 11.23
N GLN A 385 -18.00 -2.33 10.85
CA GLN A 385 -17.06 -2.32 9.73
C GLN A 385 -15.64 -2.78 10.09
N ALA A 386 -15.37 -3.18 11.35
CA ALA A 386 -14.10 -3.77 11.71
C ALA A 386 -13.79 -4.95 10.78
N ILE A 387 -12.58 -4.98 10.21
CA ILE A 387 -12.19 -5.80 9.04
C ILE A 387 -12.43 -7.30 9.23
N LEU A 388 -12.35 -7.76 10.46
CA LEU A 388 -12.61 -9.14 10.85
C LEU A 388 -13.38 -9.06 12.16
N GLN A 389 -14.65 -9.40 12.14
CA GLN A 389 -15.32 -9.72 13.39
C GLN A 389 -14.70 -11.01 13.91
N ALA A 390 -14.26 -11.01 15.17
CA ALA A 390 -13.86 -12.24 15.82
C ALA A 390 -15.02 -13.24 15.63
N GLU A 391 -14.77 -14.36 14.97
CA GLU A 391 -15.76 -15.43 14.93
C GLU A 391 -16.05 -15.77 16.39
N LYS A 392 -17.33 -15.64 16.78
CA LYS A 392 -17.79 -16.20 18.03
C LYS A 392 -17.66 -17.72 17.88
N GLY A 393 -16.52 -18.25 18.37
CA GLY A 393 -16.32 -19.69 18.55
C GLY A 393 -17.31 -20.30 19.53
#